data_94fa2105a63bcbe0e2cb845f80623038
#
_entry.id   94fa2105a63bcbe0e2cb845f80623038
#
_cell.length_a   1.000
_cell.length_b   1.000
_cell.length_c   1.000
_cell.angle_alpha   90.00
_cell.angle_beta   90.00
_cell.angle_gamma   90.00
#
_symmetry.space_group_name_H-M   'P 1'
#
loop_
_entity.id
_entity.type
_entity.pdbx_description
1 polymer ?
#
loop_
_entity_poly.entity_id
_entity_poly.type
_entity_poly.pdbx_seq_one_letter_code
_entity_poly.pdbx_strand_id
1 'polypeptide(L)' 'MNISRDIKPVTYLKARASDLLKQINETHRPVVITQNGEPKAVLQDPESYENMRNAIGLLKLISLGEKDIKA' A
#
# COMPACT_ATOMS: atom_id res chain seq x y z
N MET A 1 -12.19 -3.94 3.24
CA MET A 1 -11.65 -2.56 3.29
C MET A 1 -12.71 -1.62 3.83
N ASN A 2 -12.32 -0.73 4.70
CA ASN A 2 -13.24 0.25 5.28
C ASN A 2 -13.22 1.52 4.42
N ILE A 3 -14.32 1.80 3.74
CA ILE A 3 -14.37 2.91 2.79
C ILE A 3 -14.06 4.26 3.42
N SER A 4 -14.61 4.52 4.60
CA SER A 4 -14.41 5.83 5.23
C SER A 4 -12.99 6.03 5.77
N ARG A 5 -12.26 4.97 6.02
CA ARG A 5 -10.91 5.03 6.59
C ARG A 5 -9.83 4.73 5.56
N ASP A 6 -10.12 3.86 4.62
CA ASP A 6 -9.12 3.34 3.70
C ASP A 6 -9.17 3.98 2.32
N ILE A 7 -10.18 4.79 2.05
CA ILE A 7 -10.32 5.49 0.77
C ILE A 7 -10.55 6.96 1.05
N LYS A 8 -9.70 7.82 0.51
CA LYS A 8 -9.78 9.25 0.72
C LYS A 8 -9.60 9.99 -0.60
N PRO A 9 -10.31 11.09 -0.81
CA PRO A 9 -10.07 11.89 -2.01
C PRO A 9 -8.76 12.67 -1.89
N VAL A 10 -8.22 13.08 -3.04
CA VAL A 10 -6.97 13.81 -3.06
C VAL A 10 -7.08 15.14 -2.30
N THR A 11 -8.28 15.73 -2.23
CA THR A 11 -8.48 16.97 -1.48
C THR A 11 -8.25 16.75 0.02
N TYR A 12 -8.62 15.58 0.53
CA TYR A 12 -8.33 15.25 1.93
C TYR A 12 -6.82 15.16 2.15
N LEU A 13 -6.11 14.53 1.23
CA LEU A 13 -4.66 14.43 1.34
C LEU A 13 -4.00 15.80 1.34
N LYS A 14 -4.45 16.68 0.45
CA LYS A 14 -3.90 18.03 0.39
C LYS A 14 -4.13 18.81 1.70
N ALA A 15 -5.31 18.66 2.27
CA ALA A 15 -5.67 19.42 3.46
C ALA A 15 -5.11 18.83 4.74
N ARG A 16 -4.96 17.51 4.80
CA ARG A 16 -4.61 16.81 6.03
C ARG A 16 -3.54 15.75 5.84
N ALA A 17 -2.51 16.10 5.09
CA ALA A 17 -1.44 15.14 4.80
C ALA A 17 -0.80 14.59 6.07
N SER A 18 -0.49 15.45 7.04
CA SER A 18 0.16 15.00 8.28
C SER A 18 -0.70 14.04 9.07
N ASP A 19 -2.00 14.34 9.16
CA ASP A 19 -2.93 13.48 9.88
C ASP A 19 -3.03 12.11 9.21
N LEU A 20 -3.09 12.11 7.89
CA LEU A 20 -3.20 10.88 7.12
C LEU A 20 -1.95 10.03 7.25
N LEU A 21 -0.78 10.66 7.17
CA LEU A 21 0.48 9.94 7.34
C LEU A 21 0.58 9.32 8.73
N LYS A 22 0.15 10.06 9.75
CA LYS A 22 0.15 9.54 11.11
C LYS A 22 -0.76 8.32 11.22
N GLN A 23 -1.95 8.41 10.66
CA GLN A 23 -2.89 7.30 10.68
C GLN A 23 -2.29 6.07 10.01
N ILE A 24 -1.70 6.25 8.84
CA ILE A 24 -1.13 5.13 8.09
C ILE A 24 0.01 4.49 8.87
N ASN A 25 0.88 5.30 9.47
CA ASN A 25 2.00 4.77 10.23
C ASN A 25 1.57 4.08 11.53
N GLU A 26 0.46 4.51 12.11
CA GLU A 26 -0.03 3.88 13.34
C GLU A 26 -0.83 2.62 13.08
N THR A 27 -1.62 2.61 12.02
CA THR A 27 -2.51 1.49 11.73
C THR A 27 -1.91 0.46 10.79
N HIS A 28 -0.88 0.86 10.03
CA HIS A 28 -0.27 0.02 9.00
C HIS A 28 -1.27 -0.43 7.95
N ARG A 29 -2.29 0.39 7.70
CA ARG A 29 -3.31 0.11 6.70
C ARG A 29 -3.15 1.05 5.53
N PRO A 30 -3.04 0.54 4.31
CA PRO A 30 -2.92 1.41 3.15
C PRO A 30 -4.19 2.22 2.91
N VAL A 31 -4.03 3.38 2.31
CA VAL A 31 -5.15 4.26 1.98
C VAL A 31 -5.12 4.51 0.48
N VAL A 32 -6.25 4.28 -0.16
CA VAL A 32 -6.41 4.56 -1.58
C VAL A 32 -6.79 6.02 -1.76
N ILE A 33 -6.05 6.71 -2.60
CA ILE A 33 -6.32 8.12 -2.91
C ILE A 33 -7.05 8.19 -4.23
N THR A 34 -8.19 8.87 -4.21
CA THR A 34 -9.02 9.01 -5.40
C THR A 34 -9.00 10.43 -5.92
N GLN A 35 -9.24 10.56 -7.22
CA GLN A 35 -9.40 11.86 -7.88
C GLN A 35 -10.55 11.70 -8.85
N ASN A 36 -11.54 12.60 -8.73
CA ASN A 36 -12.75 12.52 -9.55
C ASN A 36 -13.42 11.15 -9.45
N GLY A 37 -13.41 10.59 -8.24
CA GLY A 37 -14.04 9.30 -7.99
C GLY A 37 -13.26 8.09 -8.45
N GLU A 38 -12.06 8.28 -8.99
CA GLU A 38 -11.25 7.17 -9.50
C GLU A 38 -10.01 6.97 -8.63
N PRO A 39 -9.65 5.72 -8.34
CA PRO A 39 -8.41 5.44 -7.60
C PRO A 39 -7.21 5.86 -8.44
N LYS A 40 -6.32 6.63 -7.84
CA LYS A 40 -5.14 7.12 -8.54
C LYS A 40 -3.84 6.74 -7.86
N ALA A 41 -3.86 6.47 -6.56
CA ALA A 41 -2.65 6.16 -5.82
C ALA A 41 -2.99 5.38 -4.56
N VAL A 42 -2.00 4.69 -4.03
CA VAL A 42 -2.11 4.01 -2.74
C VAL A 42 -0.99 4.54 -1.87
N LEU A 43 -1.34 5.01 -0.67
CA LEU A 43 -0.38 5.43 0.33
C LEU A 43 -0.19 4.31 1.34
N GLN A 44 1.05 3.98 1.60
CA GLN A 44 1.38 2.89 2.51
C GLN A 44 2.61 3.28 3.32
N ASP A 45 2.66 2.87 4.59
CA ASP A 45 3.83 3.15 5.41
C ASP A 45 5.03 2.30 4.94
N PRO A 46 6.25 2.81 5.17
CA PRO A 46 7.45 2.10 4.68
C PRO A 46 7.60 0.69 5.21
N GLU A 47 7.25 0.46 6.49
CA GLU A 47 7.40 -0.88 7.06
C GLU A 47 6.50 -1.88 6.38
N SER A 48 5.23 -1.54 6.20
CA SER A 48 4.28 -2.43 5.52
C SER A 48 4.68 -2.66 4.07
N TYR A 49 5.17 -1.61 3.42
CA TYR A 49 5.62 -1.74 2.04
C TYR A 49 6.81 -2.71 1.93
N GLU A 50 7.79 -2.58 2.84
CA GLU A 50 8.93 -3.48 2.83
C GLU A 50 8.52 -4.92 3.13
N ASN A 51 7.60 -5.10 4.07
CA ASN A 51 7.09 -6.43 4.38
C ASN A 51 6.42 -7.06 3.17
N MET A 52 5.65 -6.28 2.43
CA MET A 52 5.01 -6.77 1.22
C MET A 52 6.04 -7.14 0.16
N ARG A 53 7.04 -6.29 -0.05
CA ARG A 53 8.10 -6.56 -1.01
C ARG A 53 8.85 -7.83 -0.66
N ASN A 54 9.16 -8.00 0.61
CA ASN A 54 9.87 -9.19 1.07
C ASN A 54 9.04 -10.45 0.88
N ALA A 55 7.75 -10.37 1.13
CA ALA A 55 6.86 -11.50 0.92
C ALA A 55 6.78 -11.90 -0.55
N ILE A 56 6.68 -10.90 -1.43
CA ILE A 56 6.65 -11.17 -2.87
C ILE A 56 7.97 -11.76 -3.33
N GLY A 57 9.08 -11.22 -2.84
CA GLY A 57 10.40 -11.75 -3.17
C GLY A 57 10.57 -13.20 -2.74
N LEU A 58 10.07 -13.51 -1.55
CA LEU A 58 10.13 -14.89 -1.05
C LEU A 58 9.31 -15.83 -1.92
N LEU A 59 8.12 -15.40 -2.31
CA LEU A 59 7.28 -16.21 -3.18
C LEU A 59 7.95 -16.45 -4.53
N LYS A 60 8.61 -15.44 -5.06
CA LYS A 60 9.34 -15.59 -6.31
C LYS A 60 10.49 -16.58 -6.19
N LEU A 61 11.18 -16.53 -5.07
CA LEU A 61 12.28 -17.47 -4.84
C LEU A 61 11.77 -18.90 -4.77
N ILE A 62 10.66 -19.13 -4.14
CA ILE A 62 10.06 -20.46 -4.08
C ILE A 62 9.69 -20.94 -5.47
N SER A 63 9.06 -20.07 -6.25
CA SER A 63 8.68 -20.42 -7.61
C SER A 63 9.89 -20.75 -8.47
N LEU A 64 10.94 -19.94 -8.38
CA LEU A 64 12.16 -20.19 -9.14
C LEU A 64 12.81 -21.50 -8.73
N GLY A 65 12.78 -21.80 -7.43
CA GLY A 65 13.36 -23.04 -6.95
C GLY A 65 12.64 -24.26 -7.47
N GLU A 66 11.35 -24.11 -7.74
CA GLU A 66 10.56 -25.24 -8.21
C GLU A 66 10.75 -25.53 -9.69
N LYS A 67 10.81 -24.50 -10.51
CA LYS A 67 10.88 -24.76 -11.94
C LYS A 67 11.57 -23.70 -12.75
N ASP A 68 11.64 -22.48 -12.27
CA ASP A 68 12.20 -21.40 -13.08
C ASP A 68 13.67 -21.18 -12.85
N ILE A 69 14.20 -21.92 -11.93
CA ILE A 69 15.61 -21.78 -11.62
C ILE A 69 16.48 -22.16 -12.81
N LYS A 70 15.93 -22.97 -13.64
CA LYS A 70 16.63 -23.42 -14.83
C LYS A 70 16.48 -22.46 -15.99
N ALA A 71 15.57 -21.54 -15.88
CA ALA A 71 15.29 -20.61 -16.99
C ALA A 71 16.28 -19.46 -17.07
#